data_7238d7a420b48d0333028995075f506e
#
_entry.id   7238d7a420b48d0333028995075f506e
#
_cell.length_a   1.000
_cell.length_b   1.000
_cell.length_c   1.000
_cell.angle_alpha   90.00
_cell.angle_beta   90.00
_cell.angle_gamma   90.00
#
_symmetry.space_group_name_H-M   'P 1'
#
loop_
_entity.id
_entity.type
_entity.pdbx_description
1 polymer ?
#
loop_
_entity_poly.entity_id
_entity_poly.type
_entity_poly.pdbx_seq_one_letter_code
_entity_poly.pdbx_strand_id
1 'polypeptide(L)'
;MISYQNNLSQIDSTAFIAHNATLIGKVILSKESSVWYNAVLRADLNTICVGEQTNLQEAVCIHVTKEHPTLIKNRVTIGHGAILHGCTIEDDVLIGANAVVIEGVHIGKGAVVGAGSIVTQDVPAGAVVVGNPARIIKEQKDEKTEGKTQLMDDLRKI
;
A
#
# COMPACT_ATOMS: atom_id res chain seq x y z
N MET A 1 11.47 13.40 8.20
CA MET A 1 10.08 13.90 8.23
C MET A 1 10.07 15.38 7.97
N ILE A 2 9.13 15.85 7.14
CA ILE A 2 9.00 17.27 6.76
C ILE A 2 7.60 17.72 7.13
N SER A 3 7.50 18.78 7.97
CA SER A 3 6.22 19.43 8.26
C SER A 3 5.72 20.17 7.02
N TYR A 4 4.43 20.08 6.73
CA TYR A 4 3.80 20.83 5.66
C TYR A 4 2.51 21.49 6.21
N GLN A 5 2.41 22.82 6.12
CA GLN A 5 1.26 23.62 6.64
C GLN A 5 0.89 23.26 8.09
N ASN A 6 1.87 23.15 8.98
CA ASN A 6 1.73 22.75 10.38
C ASN A 6 1.22 21.31 10.61
N ASN A 7 1.09 20.50 9.57
CA ASN A 7 0.80 19.07 9.71
C ASN A 7 2.09 18.29 9.92
N LEU A 8 2.12 17.51 11.01
CA LEU A 8 3.20 16.58 11.32
C LEU A 8 2.70 15.15 11.17
N SER A 9 3.59 14.28 10.72
CA SER A 9 3.31 12.85 10.68
C SER A 9 3.13 12.30 12.09
N GLN A 10 2.18 11.38 12.26
CA GLN A 10 1.90 10.65 13.49
C GLN A 10 2.44 9.22 13.35
N ILE A 11 3.45 8.89 14.12
CA ILE A 11 4.19 7.63 13.98
C ILE A 11 4.07 6.82 15.26
N ASP A 12 3.56 5.60 15.16
CA ASP A 12 3.60 4.67 16.29
C ASP A 12 5.05 4.34 16.66
N SER A 13 5.33 4.18 17.94
CA SER A 13 6.67 3.93 18.46
C SER A 13 7.29 2.60 18.02
N THR A 14 6.48 1.66 17.54
CA THR A 14 6.91 0.36 17.03
C THR A 14 7.09 0.34 15.51
N ALA A 15 6.75 1.44 14.80
CA ALA A 15 6.92 1.54 13.36
C ALA A 15 8.40 1.70 12.98
N PHE A 16 8.81 1.00 11.92
CA PHE A 16 10.15 1.15 11.33
C PHE A 16 10.13 2.18 10.21
N ILE A 17 11.06 3.12 10.21
CA ILE A 17 11.27 4.06 9.11
C ILE A 17 12.76 4.06 8.75
N ALA A 18 13.08 3.66 7.52
CA ALA A 18 14.45 3.73 7.00
C ALA A 18 14.94 5.19 7.02
N HIS A 19 16.23 5.39 7.32
CA HIS A 19 16.81 6.72 7.57
C HIS A 19 16.65 7.71 6.40
N ASN A 20 16.53 7.21 5.16
CA ASN A 20 16.37 8.03 3.96
C ASN A 20 14.96 7.97 3.36
N ALA A 21 13.99 7.37 4.04
CA ALA A 21 12.58 7.49 3.67
C ALA A 21 12.09 8.92 3.92
N THR A 22 11.27 9.44 3.02
CA THR A 22 10.78 10.82 3.08
C THR A 22 9.28 10.85 3.36
N LEU A 23 8.89 11.40 4.50
CA LEU A 23 7.50 11.60 4.91
C LEU A 23 7.21 13.10 4.98
N ILE A 24 6.17 13.56 4.26
CA ILE A 24 5.76 14.96 4.15
C ILE A 24 4.30 15.11 4.56
N GLY A 25 4.01 15.99 5.49
CA GLY A 25 2.64 16.36 5.87
C GLY A 25 1.95 15.32 6.75
N LYS A 26 0.65 15.10 6.53
CA LYS A 26 -0.20 14.30 7.39
C LYS A 26 -0.11 12.79 7.08
N VAL A 27 1.02 12.18 7.42
CA VAL A 27 1.23 10.72 7.34
C VAL A 27 0.96 10.10 8.70
N ILE A 28 0.18 9.03 8.73
CA ILE A 28 -0.13 8.23 9.93
C ILE A 28 0.43 6.83 9.71
N LEU A 29 1.37 6.40 10.56
CA LEU A 29 1.91 5.05 10.56
C LEU A 29 1.46 4.34 11.83
N SER A 30 0.76 3.22 11.66
CA SER A 30 0.25 2.41 12.76
C SER A 30 1.32 1.42 13.26
N LYS A 31 0.95 0.68 14.31
CA LYS A 31 1.79 -0.29 15.01
C LYS A 31 2.46 -1.30 14.06
N GLU A 32 3.75 -1.54 14.29
CA GLU A 32 4.54 -2.53 13.54
C GLU A 32 4.52 -2.35 12.00
N SER A 33 4.16 -1.16 11.51
CA SER A 33 4.31 -0.82 10.10
C SER A 33 5.76 -0.56 9.74
N SER A 34 6.13 -0.71 8.47
CA SER A 34 7.49 -0.46 8.01
C SER A 34 7.54 0.33 6.71
N VAL A 35 8.42 1.33 6.67
CA VAL A 35 8.69 2.17 5.49
C VAL A 35 10.17 2.06 5.16
N TRP A 36 10.46 1.46 4.02
CA TRP A 36 11.83 1.10 3.64
C TRP A 36 12.53 2.20 2.86
N TYR A 37 13.77 1.92 2.43
CA TYR A 37 14.70 2.89 1.87
C TYR A 37 14.16 3.57 0.61
N ASN A 38 14.39 4.86 0.49
CA ASN A 38 13.98 5.70 -0.65
C ASN A 38 12.45 5.79 -0.87
N ALA A 39 11.63 5.27 0.04
CA ALA A 39 10.19 5.45 -0.04
C ALA A 39 9.81 6.92 0.19
N VAL A 40 8.82 7.43 -0.55
CA VAL A 40 8.33 8.79 -0.45
C VAL A 40 6.81 8.79 -0.21
N LEU A 41 6.41 9.31 0.94
CA LEU A 41 5.00 9.47 1.33
C LEU A 41 4.70 10.97 1.40
N ARG A 42 3.99 11.51 0.40
CA ARG A 42 3.66 12.93 0.33
C ARG A 42 2.17 13.18 0.60
N ALA A 43 1.85 13.58 1.81
CA ALA A 43 0.50 13.85 2.33
C ALA A 43 0.27 15.38 2.50
N ASP A 44 0.50 16.13 1.43
CA ASP A 44 0.42 17.59 1.40
C ASP A 44 -1.01 18.11 1.16
N LEU A 45 -1.82 17.36 0.42
CA LEU A 45 -3.20 17.77 0.07
C LEU A 45 -4.27 17.05 0.91
N ASN A 46 -3.95 15.87 1.45
CA ASN A 46 -4.85 15.02 2.23
C ASN A 46 -4.02 14.12 3.14
N THR A 47 -4.60 13.06 3.69
CA THR A 47 -3.95 12.13 4.62
C THR A 47 -3.46 10.86 3.92
N ILE A 48 -2.29 10.36 4.31
CA ILE A 48 -1.85 9.00 4.07
C ILE A 48 -1.95 8.24 5.39
N CYS A 49 -2.74 7.14 5.41
CA CYS A 49 -2.83 6.24 6.55
C CYS A 49 -2.25 4.88 6.18
N VAL A 50 -1.34 4.37 7.01
CA VAL A 50 -0.74 3.04 6.88
C VAL A 50 -1.11 2.23 8.11
N GLY A 51 -1.80 1.12 7.90
CA GLY A 51 -2.30 0.24 8.95
C GLY A 51 -1.23 -0.61 9.62
N GLU A 52 -1.66 -1.38 10.61
CA GLU A 52 -0.79 -2.23 11.41
C GLU A 52 -0.13 -3.33 10.58
N GLN A 53 1.15 -3.63 10.87
CA GLN A 53 1.93 -4.69 10.21
C GLN A 53 2.00 -4.55 8.68
N THR A 54 1.80 -3.34 8.16
CA THR A 54 1.85 -3.04 6.73
C THR A 54 3.28 -2.66 6.34
N ASN A 55 3.75 -3.26 5.24
CA ASN A 55 5.11 -3.12 4.75
C ASN A 55 5.14 -2.33 3.43
N LEU A 56 5.78 -1.16 3.45
CA LEU A 56 6.05 -0.34 2.27
C LEU A 56 7.51 -0.52 1.88
N GLN A 57 7.76 -1.30 0.83
CA GLN A 57 9.13 -1.66 0.42
C GLN A 57 9.87 -0.50 -0.24
N GLU A 58 11.11 -0.74 -0.67
CA GLU A 58 12.03 0.29 -1.18
C GLU A 58 11.45 1.03 -2.37
N ALA A 59 11.70 2.35 -2.40
CA ALA A 59 11.30 3.24 -3.48
C ALA A 59 9.78 3.33 -3.74
N VAL A 60 8.93 2.87 -2.82
CA VAL A 60 7.48 3.06 -2.91
C VAL A 60 7.17 4.56 -2.91
N CYS A 61 6.28 4.99 -3.81
CA CYS A 61 5.84 6.38 -3.90
C CYS A 61 4.34 6.48 -3.63
N ILE A 62 3.97 7.22 -2.59
CA ILE A 62 2.57 7.43 -2.22
C ILE A 62 2.23 8.91 -2.24
N HIS A 63 1.15 9.26 -2.92
CA HIS A 63 0.59 10.59 -2.91
C HIS A 63 -0.93 10.55 -2.69
N VAL A 64 -1.52 11.72 -2.61
CA VAL A 64 -2.95 11.94 -2.35
C VAL A 64 -3.49 13.01 -3.30
N THR A 65 -4.81 13.06 -3.47
CA THR A 65 -5.48 14.23 -4.05
C THR A 65 -6.25 14.98 -2.97
N LYS A 66 -6.86 16.12 -3.30
CA LYS A 66 -7.75 16.84 -2.35
C LYS A 66 -8.96 16.00 -1.98
N GLU A 67 -9.48 15.26 -2.96
CA GLU A 67 -10.70 14.46 -2.86
C GLU A 67 -10.43 13.06 -2.30
N HIS A 68 -9.25 12.49 -2.60
CA HIS A 68 -8.92 11.11 -2.26
C HIS A 68 -7.67 11.01 -1.38
N PRO A 69 -7.82 10.64 -0.09
CA PRO A 69 -6.71 10.19 0.73
C PRO A 69 -6.15 8.87 0.21
N THR A 70 -4.94 8.50 0.59
CA THR A 70 -4.46 7.13 0.42
C THR A 70 -4.59 6.38 1.73
N LEU A 71 -5.46 5.36 1.73
CA LEU A 71 -5.78 4.55 2.90
C LEU A 71 -5.29 3.13 2.69
N ILE A 72 -4.27 2.72 3.40
CA ILE A 72 -3.73 1.36 3.38
C ILE A 72 -4.04 0.72 4.72
N LYS A 73 -4.78 -0.37 4.70
CA LYS A 73 -5.22 -1.09 5.91
C LYS A 73 -4.11 -1.99 6.45
N ASN A 74 -4.48 -3.01 7.21
CA ASN A 74 -3.54 -3.82 7.97
C ASN A 74 -2.96 -4.98 7.16
N ARG A 75 -1.73 -5.40 7.50
CA ARG A 75 -1.04 -6.57 6.92
C ARG A 75 -0.94 -6.52 5.39
N VAL A 76 -0.83 -5.31 4.84
CA VAL A 76 -0.65 -5.08 3.41
C VAL A 76 0.84 -5.11 3.08
N THR A 77 1.19 -5.66 1.93
CA THR A 77 2.54 -5.55 1.37
C THR A 77 2.50 -4.73 0.10
N ILE A 78 3.25 -3.63 0.08
CA ILE A 78 3.45 -2.80 -1.11
C ILE A 78 4.86 -3.06 -1.62
N GLY A 79 4.95 -3.68 -2.80
CA GLY A 79 6.21 -4.09 -3.43
C GLY A 79 7.06 -2.92 -3.91
N HIS A 80 8.34 -3.21 -4.11
CA HIS A 80 9.37 -2.23 -4.49
C HIS A 80 8.95 -1.35 -5.66
N GLY A 81 9.12 -0.04 -5.54
CA GLY A 81 8.84 0.92 -6.59
C GLY A 81 7.36 1.09 -6.96
N ALA A 82 6.43 0.49 -6.24
CA ALA A 82 5.00 0.67 -6.51
C ALA A 82 4.55 2.12 -6.27
N ILE A 83 3.56 2.56 -7.03
CA ILE A 83 3.01 3.91 -6.96
C ILE A 83 1.54 3.83 -6.56
N LEU A 84 1.19 4.51 -5.47
CA LEU A 84 -0.18 4.60 -4.98
C LEU A 84 -0.62 6.07 -4.97
N HIS A 85 -1.76 6.36 -5.58
CA HIS A 85 -2.24 7.73 -5.69
C HIS A 85 -3.73 7.82 -5.31
N GLY A 86 -4.04 8.36 -4.13
CA GLY A 86 -5.42 8.62 -3.69
C GLY A 86 -6.32 7.39 -3.74
N CYS A 87 -5.88 6.24 -3.26
CA CYS A 87 -6.58 4.97 -3.35
C CYS A 87 -6.81 4.32 -1.99
N THR A 88 -7.70 3.33 -1.94
CA THR A 88 -7.95 2.53 -0.73
C THR A 88 -7.51 1.10 -0.94
N ILE A 89 -6.65 0.60 -0.05
CA ILE A 89 -6.14 -0.78 -0.05
C ILE A 89 -6.62 -1.46 1.23
N GLU A 90 -7.43 -2.51 1.09
CA GLU A 90 -7.98 -3.25 2.23
C GLU A 90 -6.94 -4.20 2.85
N ASP A 91 -7.34 -4.86 3.95
CA ASP A 91 -6.48 -5.79 4.69
C ASP A 91 -5.94 -6.93 3.80
N ASP A 92 -4.75 -7.42 4.14
CA ASP A 92 -4.15 -8.64 3.58
C ASP A 92 -3.90 -8.58 2.06
N VAL A 93 -3.84 -7.38 1.47
CA VAL A 93 -3.56 -7.15 0.04
C VAL A 93 -2.06 -7.25 -0.24
N LEU A 94 -1.72 -7.80 -1.41
CA LEU A 94 -0.37 -7.72 -1.99
C LEU A 94 -0.39 -6.85 -3.25
N ILE A 95 0.36 -5.76 -3.24
CA ILE A 95 0.66 -4.95 -4.43
C ILE A 95 2.07 -5.33 -4.91
N GLY A 96 2.16 -5.85 -6.12
CA GLY A 96 3.42 -6.27 -6.72
C GLY A 96 4.38 -5.12 -7.03
N ALA A 97 5.66 -5.44 -7.19
CA ALA A 97 6.70 -4.45 -7.50
C ALA A 97 6.36 -3.65 -8.77
N ASN A 98 6.64 -2.34 -8.74
CA ASN A 98 6.37 -1.39 -9.83
C ASN A 98 4.91 -1.34 -10.32
N ALA A 99 3.95 -1.84 -9.54
CA ALA A 99 2.54 -1.67 -9.85
C ALA A 99 2.10 -0.23 -9.59
N VAL A 100 1.09 0.22 -10.33
CA VAL A 100 0.50 1.56 -10.18
C VAL A 100 -0.98 1.41 -9.86
N VAL A 101 -1.45 2.08 -8.79
CA VAL A 101 -2.87 2.17 -8.44
C VAL A 101 -3.27 3.64 -8.49
N ILE A 102 -4.20 3.98 -9.39
CA ILE A 102 -4.63 5.35 -9.60
C ILE A 102 -5.66 5.82 -8.57
N GLU A 103 -5.96 7.11 -8.59
CA GLU A 103 -6.90 7.76 -7.67
C GLU A 103 -8.32 7.17 -7.74
N GLY A 104 -8.99 7.15 -6.58
CA GLY A 104 -10.35 6.65 -6.44
C GLY A 104 -10.50 5.13 -6.46
N VAL A 105 -9.45 4.38 -6.82
CA VAL A 105 -9.51 2.91 -6.89
C VAL A 105 -9.56 2.30 -5.50
N HIS A 106 -10.40 1.27 -5.35
CA HIS A 106 -10.53 0.43 -4.17
C HIS A 106 -10.02 -0.99 -4.46
N ILE A 107 -9.06 -1.46 -3.68
CA ILE A 107 -8.54 -2.84 -3.75
C ILE A 107 -9.10 -3.64 -2.59
N GLY A 108 -9.91 -4.63 -2.90
CA GLY A 108 -10.61 -5.45 -1.92
C GLY A 108 -9.68 -6.37 -1.12
N LYS A 109 -10.13 -6.75 0.06
CA LYS A 109 -9.38 -7.57 1.03
C LYS A 109 -8.77 -8.82 0.38
N GLY A 110 -7.49 -9.08 0.67
CA GLY A 110 -6.77 -10.27 0.22
C GLY A 110 -6.54 -10.33 -1.30
N ALA A 111 -6.83 -9.27 -2.05
CA ALA A 111 -6.52 -9.20 -3.47
C ALA A 111 -5.01 -9.18 -3.72
N VAL A 112 -4.62 -9.58 -4.93
CA VAL A 112 -3.24 -9.55 -5.40
C VAL A 112 -3.17 -8.76 -6.69
N VAL A 113 -2.33 -7.73 -6.71
CA VAL A 113 -1.97 -6.98 -7.91
C VAL A 113 -0.59 -7.45 -8.37
N GLY A 114 -0.50 -7.98 -9.57
CA GLY A 114 0.77 -8.47 -10.13
C GLY A 114 1.78 -7.35 -10.36
N ALA A 115 3.07 -7.71 -10.37
CA ALA A 115 4.15 -6.76 -10.62
C ALA A 115 3.98 -6.04 -11.97
N GLY A 116 4.30 -4.74 -12.02
CA GLY A 116 4.21 -3.91 -13.23
C GLY A 116 2.79 -3.63 -13.73
N SER A 117 1.75 -4.00 -12.97
CA SER A 117 0.36 -3.79 -13.37
C SER A 117 -0.08 -2.34 -13.16
N ILE A 118 -0.98 -1.85 -14.02
CA ILE A 118 -1.62 -0.54 -13.87
C ILE A 118 -3.10 -0.74 -13.57
N VAL A 119 -3.50 -0.51 -12.33
CA VAL A 119 -4.86 -0.70 -11.84
C VAL A 119 -5.65 0.59 -12.00
N THR A 120 -6.66 0.54 -12.87
CA THR A 120 -7.51 1.68 -13.23
C THR A 120 -8.97 1.51 -12.82
N GLN A 121 -9.32 0.39 -12.19
CA GLN A 121 -10.66 0.06 -11.72
C GLN A 121 -10.58 -0.69 -10.40
N ASP A 122 -11.67 -0.71 -9.65
CA ASP A 122 -11.77 -1.45 -8.40
C ASP A 122 -11.46 -2.94 -8.61
N VAL A 123 -10.79 -3.52 -7.61
CA VAL A 123 -10.42 -4.94 -7.59
C VAL A 123 -11.22 -5.64 -6.49
N PRO A 124 -12.01 -6.65 -6.83
CA PRO A 124 -12.78 -7.42 -5.85
C PRO A 124 -11.89 -8.11 -4.81
N ALA A 125 -12.45 -8.38 -3.62
CA ALA A 125 -11.76 -9.13 -2.59
C ALA A 125 -11.27 -10.49 -3.11
N GLY A 126 -10.04 -10.85 -2.76
CA GLY A 126 -9.42 -12.12 -3.16
C GLY A 126 -9.09 -12.27 -4.64
N ALA A 127 -9.40 -11.30 -5.49
CA ALA A 127 -9.07 -11.38 -6.92
C ALA A 127 -7.57 -11.21 -7.17
N VAL A 128 -7.09 -11.79 -8.26
CA VAL A 128 -5.73 -11.58 -8.79
C VAL A 128 -5.84 -10.80 -10.10
N VAL A 129 -5.18 -9.64 -10.18
CA VAL A 129 -5.15 -8.78 -11.37
C VAL A 129 -3.74 -8.58 -11.87
N VAL A 130 -3.58 -8.56 -13.20
CA VAL A 130 -2.29 -8.32 -13.87
C VAL A 130 -2.46 -7.51 -15.15
N GLY A 131 -1.40 -6.83 -15.57
CA GLY A 131 -1.29 -6.20 -16.90
C GLY A 131 -1.50 -4.69 -16.87
N ASN A 132 -1.44 -4.09 -18.08
CA ASN A 132 -1.66 -2.67 -18.32
C ASN A 132 -2.65 -2.48 -19.51
N PRO A 133 -3.90 -2.04 -19.23
CA PRO A 133 -4.51 -1.93 -17.91
C PRO A 133 -4.70 -3.31 -17.25
N ALA A 134 -4.70 -3.33 -15.91
CA ALA A 134 -4.85 -4.58 -15.14
C ALA A 134 -6.21 -5.23 -15.40
N ARG A 135 -6.21 -6.58 -15.51
CA ARG A 135 -7.41 -7.40 -15.68
C ARG A 135 -7.40 -8.55 -14.69
N ILE A 136 -8.58 -8.96 -14.26
CA ILE A 136 -8.75 -10.12 -13.37
C ILE A 136 -8.36 -11.38 -14.15
N ILE A 137 -7.39 -12.13 -13.63
CA ILE A 137 -6.96 -13.43 -14.15
C ILE A 137 -7.41 -14.58 -13.27
N LYS A 138 -7.77 -14.32 -12.02
CA LYS A 138 -8.26 -15.29 -11.07
C LYS A 138 -9.19 -14.61 -10.07
N GLU A 139 -10.39 -15.17 -9.88
CA GLU A 139 -11.26 -14.87 -8.75
C GLU A 139 -11.12 -15.98 -7.73
N GLN A 140 -11.00 -15.64 -6.45
CA GLN A 140 -11.09 -16.65 -5.40
C GLN A 140 -12.57 -17.00 -5.23
N LYS A 141 -12.97 -18.17 -5.73
CA LYS A 141 -14.16 -18.85 -5.22
C LYS A 141 -13.85 -19.22 -3.77
N ASP A 142 -14.84 -19.05 -2.88
CA ASP A 142 -14.74 -19.31 -1.44
C ASP A 142 -14.20 -20.73 -1.15
N GLU A 143 -12.89 -20.91 -1.15
CA GLU A 143 -12.23 -22.09 -0.63
C GLU A 143 -10.94 -21.67 0.09
N LYS A 144 -10.94 -22.00 1.38
CA LYS A 144 -9.90 -21.90 2.42
C LYS A 144 -8.53 -21.29 2.08
N THR A 145 -8.20 -20.30 2.84
CA THR A 145 -7.08 -19.36 2.89
C THR A 145 -5.67 -19.95 3.13
N GLU A 146 -5.40 -21.24 2.93
CA GLU A 146 -4.15 -21.86 3.40
C GLU A 146 -2.90 -21.54 2.56
N GLY A 147 -3.02 -21.30 1.26
CA GLY A 147 -1.85 -21.08 0.39
C GLY A 147 -1.34 -19.64 0.31
N LYS A 148 -2.19 -18.64 0.56
CA LYS A 148 -1.81 -17.21 0.47
C LYS A 148 -1.11 -16.72 1.73
N THR A 149 -1.47 -17.24 2.88
CA THR A 149 -0.86 -16.92 4.18
C THR A 149 0.63 -17.23 4.13
N GLN A 150 1.03 -18.37 3.56
CA GLN A 150 2.43 -18.77 3.48
C GLN A 150 3.27 -17.79 2.65
N LEU A 151 2.81 -17.40 1.44
CA LEU A 151 3.54 -16.46 0.60
C LEU A 151 3.66 -15.07 1.26
N MET A 152 2.59 -14.59 1.88
CA MET A 152 2.58 -13.32 2.60
C MET A 152 3.46 -13.35 3.85
N ASP A 153 3.46 -14.47 4.58
CA ASP A 153 4.30 -14.66 5.76
C ASP A 153 5.78 -14.78 5.40
N ASP A 154 6.10 -15.40 4.28
CA ASP A 154 7.48 -15.49 3.79
C ASP A 154 8.01 -14.13 3.33
N LEU A 155 7.18 -13.30 2.68
CA LEU A 155 7.55 -11.93 2.30
C LEU A 155 7.68 -10.97 3.50
N ARG A 156 7.01 -11.24 4.62
CA ARG A 156 7.15 -10.46 5.87
C ARG A 156 8.40 -10.78 6.66
N LYS A 157 9.04 -11.93 6.43
CA LYS A 157 10.24 -12.38 7.14
C LYS A 157 11.54 -11.86 6.53
N ILE A 158 11.47 -11.21 5.38
CA ILE A 158 12.60 -10.58 4.69
C ILE A 158 12.75 -9.15 5.20
#